data_2563eac4602d12e8e84c49b36d8486c2
#
_entry.id   2563eac4602d12e8e84c49b36d8486c2
#
_cell.length_a   1.000
_cell.length_b   1.000
_cell.length_c   1.000
_cell.angle_alpha   90.00
_cell.angle_beta   90.00
_cell.angle_gamma   90.00
#
_symmetry.space_group_name_H-M   'P 1'
#
loop_
_entity.id
_entity.type
_entity.pdbx_description
1 polymer ?
#
loop_
_entity_poly.entity_id
_entity_poly.type
_entity_poly.pdbx_seq_one_letter_code
_entity_poly.pdbx_strand_id
1 'polypeptide(L)'
;MGTSLLGPFWRLNSPRVENGGTIIRSETPGLAMFMRAQVLNRQGEPVVGAEVDIWHSSPVGLYENRDPTQESMNQRGKFTTDDDGRFWFQLVKPTGYPIPTHGVVGKLLAVQSRHPFRPAHVHALIFKEGYKTLISEVYADDDPNLETDVAFGITQVASRPFRAA
;
A
#
# COMPACT_ATOMS: atom_id res chain seq x y z
N MET A 1 -5.15 12.24 -4.45
CA MET A 1 -3.94 11.41 -4.28
C MET A 1 -2.95 11.72 -5.40
N GLY A 2 -1.66 11.81 -5.07
CA GLY A 2 -0.58 11.88 -6.06
C GLY A 2 -0.35 10.52 -6.74
N THR A 3 0.29 10.53 -7.90
CA THR A 3 0.78 9.30 -8.54
C THR A 3 2.10 8.90 -7.91
N SER A 4 2.29 7.59 -7.69
CA SER A 4 3.53 6.99 -7.23
C SER A 4 4.07 6.01 -8.28
N LEU A 5 5.19 5.35 -7.95
CA LEU A 5 5.76 4.28 -8.76
C LEU A 5 5.18 2.93 -8.33
N LEU A 6 5.12 1.98 -9.27
CA LEU A 6 4.63 0.63 -9.00
C LEU A 6 5.43 -0.10 -7.90
N GLY A 7 6.72 0.20 -7.85
CA GLY A 7 7.64 -0.45 -6.93
C GLY A 7 7.97 -1.90 -7.31
N PRO A 8 8.98 -2.50 -6.65
CA PRO A 8 9.48 -3.83 -6.99
C PRO A 8 8.64 -4.98 -6.40
N PHE A 9 7.66 -4.69 -5.55
CA PHE A 9 6.88 -5.71 -4.83
C PHE A 9 5.49 -5.96 -5.39
N TRP A 10 5.06 -5.22 -6.43
CA TRP A 10 3.84 -5.56 -7.13
C TRP A 10 3.94 -6.93 -7.80
N ARG A 11 2.85 -7.70 -7.77
CA ARG A 11 2.77 -9.02 -8.40
C ARG A 11 1.50 -9.13 -9.24
N LEU A 12 1.65 -9.74 -10.40
CA LEU A 12 0.50 -10.09 -11.22
C LEU A 12 -0.35 -11.17 -10.53
N ASN A 13 -1.65 -11.18 -10.80
CA ASN A 13 -2.60 -12.20 -10.32
C ASN A 13 -2.85 -12.19 -8.81
N SER A 14 -2.82 -11.01 -8.16
CA SER A 14 -3.37 -10.88 -6.81
C SER A 14 -4.79 -11.46 -6.76
N PRO A 15 -5.14 -12.24 -5.72
CA PRO A 15 -6.46 -12.85 -5.60
C PRO A 15 -7.58 -11.81 -5.54
N ARG A 16 -8.71 -12.10 -6.21
CA ARG A 16 -9.94 -11.31 -6.04
C ARG A 16 -10.53 -11.55 -4.66
N VAL A 17 -10.96 -10.47 -4.04
CA VAL A 17 -11.57 -10.45 -2.70
C VAL A 17 -12.85 -9.61 -2.78
N GLU A 18 -13.93 -10.13 -2.22
CA GLU A 18 -15.17 -9.38 -2.07
C GLU A 18 -15.00 -8.23 -1.06
N ASN A 19 -15.75 -7.15 -1.25
CA ASN A 19 -15.76 -6.04 -0.31
C ASN A 19 -16.15 -6.53 1.10
N GLY A 20 -15.37 -6.15 2.11
CA GLY A 20 -15.49 -6.65 3.49
C GLY A 20 -14.65 -7.89 3.79
N GLY A 21 -14.09 -8.55 2.78
CA GLY A 21 -13.20 -9.69 2.95
C GLY A 21 -11.81 -9.31 3.48
N THR A 22 -10.97 -10.33 3.67
CA THR A 22 -9.62 -10.15 4.20
C THR A 22 -8.56 -10.45 3.15
N ILE A 23 -7.46 -9.70 3.20
CA ILE A 23 -6.23 -9.99 2.44
C ILE A 23 -5.18 -10.73 3.27
N ILE A 24 -5.51 -11.09 4.51
CA ILE A 24 -4.68 -11.90 5.40
C ILE A 24 -4.87 -13.37 5.03
N ARG A 25 -3.81 -14.05 4.60
CA ARG A 25 -3.86 -15.45 4.12
C ARG A 25 -3.08 -16.43 5.01
N SER A 26 -2.17 -15.91 5.81
CA SER A 26 -1.42 -16.69 6.79
C SER A 26 -1.44 -15.99 8.14
N GLU A 27 -1.11 -16.72 9.19
CA GLU A 27 -0.95 -16.12 10.51
C GLU A 27 0.04 -14.96 10.43
N THR A 28 -0.45 -13.77 10.72
CA THR A 28 0.32 -12.54 10.60
C THR A 28 0.07 -11.72 11.89
N PRO A 29 0.86 -11.97 12.95
CA PRO A 29 0.70 -11.26 14.23
C PRO A 29 0.87 -9.76 14.05
N GLY A 30 -0.09 -8.97 14.54
CA GLY A 30 -0.07 -7.51 14.45
C GLY A 30 -1.44 -6.91 14.71
N LEU A 31 -1.53 -5.58 14.57
CA LEU A 31 -2.78 -4.86 14.75
C LEU A 31 -3.70 -5.11 13.56
N ALA A 32 -4.82 -5.80 13.80
CA ALA A 32 -5.86 -5.95 12.79
C ALA A 32 -6.50 -4.60 12.49
N MET A 33 -6.72 -4.32 11.20
CA MET A 33 -7.30 -3.07 10.72
C MET A 33 -8.39 -3.34 9.69
N PHE A 34 -9.25 -2.36 9.54
CA PHE A 34 -10.25 -2.28 8.49
C PHE A 34 -10.00 -1.03 7.65
N MET A 35 -9.73 -1.21 6.37
CA MET A 35 -9.53 -0.10 5.44
C MET A 35 -10.76 0.09 4.57
N ARG A 36 -11.22 1.33 4.46
CA ARG A 36 -12.28 1.76 3.54
C ARG A 36 -11.80 2.95 2.72
N ALA A 37 -12.01 2.90 1.42
CA ALA A 37 -11.66 4.00 0.53
C ALA A 37 -12.71 4.19 -0.57
N GLN A 38 -12.64 5.31 -1.26
CA GLN A 38 -13.52 5.67 -2.37
C GLN A 38 -12.69 6.16 -3.54
N VAL A 39 -13.00 5.67 -4.73
CA VAL A 39 -12.40 6.11 -5.99
C VAL A 39 -13.31 7.14 -6.63
N LEU A 40 -12.76 8.35 -6.82
CA LEU A 40 -13.46 9.47 -7.43
C LEU A 40 -12.70 9.95 -8.67
N ASN A 41 -13.42 10.44 -9.67
CA ASN A 41 -12.84 11.16 -10.78
C ASN A 41 -12.46 12.62 -10.37
N ARG A 42 -11.93 13.40 -11.30
CA ARG A 42 -11.52 14.78 -11.03
C ARG A 42 -12.69 15.74 -10.71
N GLN A 43 -13.91 15.38 -11.09
CA GLN A 43 -15.14 16.10 -10.81
C GLN A 43 -15.72 15.74 -9.43
N GLY A 44 -15.13 14.76 -8.74
CA GLY A 44 -15.61 14.27 -7.45
C GLY A 44 -16.72 13.21 -7.58
N GLU A 45 -16.95 12.67 -8.77
CA GLU A 45 -17.96 11.64 -9.01
C GLU A 45 -17.41 10.24 -8.76
N PRO A 46 -18.21 9.30 -8.23
CA PRO A 46 -17.81 7.92 -8.00
C PRO A 46 -17.35 7.21 -9.29
N VAL A 47 -16.25 6.48 -9.21
CA VAL A 47 -15.82 5.58 -10.31
C VAL A 47 -16.27 4.16 -9.97
N VAL A 48 -17.42 3.79 -10.52
CA VAL A 48 -18.07 2.49 -10.31
C VAL A 48 -17.36 1.38 -11.08
N GLY A 49 -17.20 0.21 -10.46
CA GLY A 49 -16.60 -0.96 -11.09
C GLY A 49 -15.11 -0.79 -11.45
N ALA A 50 -14.38 0.08 -10.74
CA ALA A 50 -12.94 0.16 -10.88
C ALA A 50 -12.27 -1.05 -10.21
N GLU A 51 -11.28 -1.65 -10.87
CA GLU A 51 -10.42 -2.65 -10.25
C GLU A 51 -9.37 -1.95 -9.38
N VAL A 52 -9.24 -2.37 -8.13
CA VAL A 52 -8.28 -1.85 -7.16
C VAL A 52 -7.40 -3.00 -6.69
N ASP A 53 -6.13 -3.00 -7.08
CA ASP A 53 -5.13 -3.98 -6.64
C ASP A 53 -4.35 -3.38 -5.46
N ILE A 54 -4.39 -4.07 -4.32
CA ILE A 54 -3.80 -3.64 -3.04
C ILE A 54 -2.66 -4.57 -2.67
N TRP A 55 -1.55 -4.00 -2.17
CA TRP A 55 -0.47 -4.76 -1.56
C TRP A 55 0.30 -3.91 -0.54
N HIS A 56 0.82 -4.57 0.50
CA HIS A 56 1.66 -3.93 1.51
C HIS A 56 2.56 -4.94 2.23
N SER A 57 3.53 -4.44 3.00
CA SER A 57 4.40 -5.24 3.85
C SER A 57 3.65 -5.79 5.07
N SER A 58 4.12 -6.89 5.62
CA SER A 58 3.67 -7.41 6.92
C SER A 58 4.10 -6.47 8.07
N PRO A 59 3.61 -6.71 9.32
CA PRO A 59 4.04 -5.96 10.50
C PRO A 59 5.54 -6.06 10.85
N VAL A 60 6.27 -6.99 10.23
CA VAL A 60 7.74 -7.08 10.35
C VAL A 60 8.48 -6.40 9.18
N GLY A 61 7.78 -5.68 8.31
CA GLY A 61 8.38 -4.93 7.21
C GLY A 61 8.77 -5.77 5.99
N LEU A 62 8.29 -7.01 5.88
CA LEU A 62 8.59 -7.89 4.75
C LEU A 62 7.34 -8.16 3.90
N TYR A 63 7.51 -8.17 2.60
CA TYR A 63 6.51 -8.68 1.67
C TYR A 63 6.60 -10.22 1.61
N GLU A 64 5.48 -10.87 1.32
CA GLU A 64 5.39 -12.33 1.34
C GLU A 64 6.38 -13.03 0.39
N ASN A 65 6.78 -12.37 -0.70
CA ASN A 65 7.79 -12.90 -1.64
C ASN A 65 9.24 -12.75 -1.13
N ARG A 66 9.42 -12.16 0.05
CA ARG A 66 10.71 -11.99 0.75
C ARG A 66 10.73 -12.66 2.11
N ASP A 67 9.63 -13.26 2.50
CA ASP A 67 9.46 -13.92 3.80
C ASP A 67 8.86 -15.32 3.59
N PRO A 68 9.67 -16.39 3.70
CA PRO A 68 9.21 -17.77 3.48
C PRO A 68 8.22 -18.26 4.53
N THR A 69 8.01 -17.54 5.62
CA THR A 69 7.01 -17.88 6.65
C THR A 69 5.60 -17.43 6.28
N GLN A 70 5.47 -16.54 5.28
CA GLN A 70 4.17 -16.07 4.80
C GLN A 70 3.70 -16.91 3.61
N GLU A 71 2.39 -17.18 3.56
CA GLU A 71 1.78 -17.76 2.38
C GLU A 71 1.89 -16.84 1.16
N SER A 72 1.95 -17.45 -0.02
CA SER A 72 1.95 -16.69 -1.28
C SER A 72 0.73 -15.80 -1.38
N MET A 73 0.91 -14.56 -1.81
CA MET A 73 -0.12 -13.52 -1.93
C MET A 73 -0.71 -13.05 -0.59
N ASN A 74 -0.08 -13.33 0.55
CA ASN A 74 -0.47 -12.73 1.82
C ASN A 74 -0.33 -11.20 1.76
N GLN A 75 -1.29 -10.48 2.35
CA GLN A 75 -1.39 -9.01 2.32
C GLN A 75 -1.53 -8.44 0.89
N ARG A 76 -2.20 -9.20 -0.01
CA ARG A 76 -2.55 -8.79 -1.38
C ARG A 76 -3.99 -9.12 -1.70
N GLY A 77 -4.65 -8.24 -2.45
CA GLY A 77 -6.01 -8.48 -2.90
C GLY A 77 -6.46 -7.51 -3.98
N LYS A 78 -7.36 -7.98 -4.84
CA LYS A 78 -8.04 -7.18 -5.84
C LYS A 78 -9.50 -7.01 -5.49
N PHE A 79 -9.95 -5.78 -5.52
CA PHE A 79 -11.33 -5.39 -5.22
C PHE A 79 -11.96 -4.75 -6.45
N THR A 80 -13.29 -4.71 -6.44
CA THR A 80 -14.07 -3.94 -7.40
C THR A 80 -14.86 -2.89 -6.63
N THR A 81 -14.81 -1.63 -7.05
CA THR A 81 -15.59 -0.57 -6.40
C THR A 81 -17.09 -0.76 -6.65
N ASP A 82 -17.89 -0.48 -5.61
CA ASP A 82 -19.35 -0.51 -5.63
C ASP A 82 -19.97 0.67 -6.40
N ASP A 83 -21.30 0.81 -6.34
CA ASP A 83 -22.06 1.87 -7.01
C ASP A 83 -21.74 3.28 -6.48
N ASP A 84 -21.18 3.37 -5.27
CA ASP A 84 -20.68 4.62 -4.69
C ASP A 84 -19.17 4.82 -4.95
N GLY A 85 -18.52 3.97 -5.75
CA GLY A 85 -17.08 3.99 -5.99
C GLY A 85 -16.24 3.54 -4.79
N ARG A 86 -16.84 2.84 -3.82
CA ARG A 86 -16.18 2.43 -2.57
C ARG A 86 -15.68 1.00 -2.63
N PHE A 87 -14.64 0.71 -1.85
CA PHE A 87 -14.16 -0.63 -1.52
C PHE A 87 -13.63 -0.66 -0.09
N TRP A 88 -13.66 -1.83 0.55
CA TRP A 88 -13.23 -2.00 1.94
C TRP A 88 -12.78 -3.44 2.21
N PHE A 89 -11.86 -3.60 3.15
CA PHE A 89 -11.26 -4.90 3.45
C PHE A 89 -10.55 -4.91 4.82
N GLN A 90 -10.26 -6.12 5.29
CA GLN A 90 -9.47 -6.35 6.49
C GLN A 90 -8.02 -6.62 6.13
N LEU A 91 -7.10 -6.05 6.90
CA LEU A 91 -5.65 -6.17 6.77
C LEU A 91 -4.99 -6.19 8.15
N VAL A 92 -3.70 -6.48 8.21
CA VAL A 92 -2.87 -6.19 9.39
C VAL A 92 -2.11 -4.89 9.11
N LYS A 93 -2.02 -3.99 10.11
CA LYS A 93 -1.30 -2.71 9.96
C LYS A 93 0.12 -2.95 9.45
N PRO A 94 0.52 -2.39 8.31
CA PRO A 94 1.90 -2.47 7.86
C PRO A 94 2.83 -1.71 8.79
N THR A 95 4.13 -2.03 8.74
CA THR A 95 5.18 -1.21 9.35
C THR A 95 6.09 -0.63 8.28
N GLY A 96 6.80 0.44 8.63
CA GLY A 96 7.88 0.98 7.81
C GLY A 96 9.02 -0.04 7.69
N TYR A 97 9.79 0.04 6.59
CA TYR A 97 10.88 -0.89 6.35
C TYR A 97 12.06 -0.21 5.65
N PRO A 98 13.30 -0.71 5.89
CA PRO A 98 14.47 -0.18 5.20
C PRO A 98 14.58 -0.76 3.78
N ILE A 99 14.95 0.08 2.81
CA ILE A 99 15.39 -0.40 1.50
C ILE A 99 16.79 -1.03 1.61
N PRO A 100 17.18 -1.94 0.69
CA PRO A 100 18.51 -2.54 0.70
C PRO A 100 19.63 -1.49 0.59
N THR A 101 20.65 -1.59 1.48
CA THR A 101 21.76 -0.64 1.56
C THR A 101 23.11 -1.20 1.11
N HIS A 102 23.18 -2.45 0.70
CA HIS A 102 24.41 -3.13 0.29
C HIS A 102 24.92 -2.73 -1.11
N GLY A 103 24.17 -1.91 -1.86
CA GLY A 103 24.49 -1.48 -3.22
C GLY A 103 24.85 0.01 -3.34
N VAL A 104 24.82 0.52 -4.56
CA VAL A 104 25.13 1.93 -4.87
C VAL A 104 24.17 2.90 -4.16
N VAL A 105 22.89 2.54 -4.06
CA VAL A 105 21.89 3.36 -3.36
C VAL A 105 22.25 3.53 -1.88
N GLY A 106 22.69 2.47 -1.20
CA GLY A 106 23.12 2.57 0.19
C GLY A 106 24.35 3.46 0.38
N LYS A 107 25.33 3.41 -0.56
CA LYS A 107 26.47 4.32 -0.55
C LYS A 107 26.05 5.78 -0.72
N LEU A 108 25.10 6.04 -1.63
CA LEU A 108 24.57 7.38 -1.84
C LEU A 108 23.84 7.92 -0.60
N LEU A 109 23.03 7.09 0.05
CA LEU A 109 22.35 7.45 1.30
C LEU A 109 23.35 7.78 2.41
N ALA A 110 24.41 6.98 2.55
CA ALA A 110 25.45 7.20 3.54
C ALA A 110 26.17 8.55 3.32
N VAL A 111 26.53 8.89 2.07
CA VAL A 111 27.15 10.19 1.73
C VAL A 111 26.21 11.36 2.04
N GLN A 112 24.91 11.16 1.90
CA GLN A 112 23.89 12.18 2.17
C GLN A 112 23.46 12.20 3.66
N SER A 113 24.02 11.35 4.50
CA SER A 113 23.60 11.14 5.90
C SER A 113 22.09 10.87 6.03
N ARG A 114 21.52 10.12 5.08
CA ARG A 114 20.10 9.76 5.07
C ARG A 114 19.90 8.33 5.53
N HIS A 115 18.82 8.10 6.29
CA HIS A 115 18.39 6.76 6.67
C HIS A 115 17.73 6.03 5.48
N PRO A 116 17.69 4.68 5.50
CA PRO A 116 17.10 3.88 4.40
C PRO A 116 15.60 3.60 4.54
N PHE A 117 14.92 4.12 5.56
CA PHE A 117 13.57 3.72 5.89
C PHE A 117 12.51 4.38 5.00
N ARG A 118 11.55 3.57 4.59
CA ARG A 118 10.24 4.01 4.11
C ARG A 118 9.23 3.94 5.25
N PRO A 119 8.29 4.88 5.37
CA PRO A 119 7.21 4.79 6.34
C PRO A 119 6.24 3.66 6.00
N ALA A 120 5.43 3.24 6.96
CA ALA A 120 4.35 2.28 6.78
C ALA A 120 3.37 2.78 5.71
N HIS A 121 3.08 1.94 4.72
CA HIS A 121 2.19 2.29 3.60
C HIS A 121 1.48 1.09 2.99
N VAL A 122 0.36 1.41 2.35
CA VAL A 122 -0.42 0.49 1.53
C VAL A 122 -0.40 1.01 0.10
N HIS A 123 0.04 0.18 -0.84
CA HIS A 123 -0.01 0.48 -2.26
C HIS A 123 -1.40 0.22 -2.83
N ALA A 124 -1.79 1.02 -3.82
CA ALA A 124 -2.98 0.82 -4.61
C ALA A 124 -2.69 1.07 -6.09
N LEU A 125 -3.04 0.11 -6.94
CA LEU A 125 -3.15 0.29 -8.38
C LEU A 125 -4.63 0.26 -8.75
N ILE A 126 -5.12 1.35 -9.33
CA ILE A 126 -6.53 1.53 -9.66
C ILE A 126 -6.66 1.60 -11.18
N PHE A 127 -7.43 0.68 -11.73
CA PHE A 127 -7.71 0.58 -13.16
C PHE A 127 -9.21 0.68 -13.44
N LYS A 128 -9.55 1.46 -14.43
CA LYS A 128 -10.89 1.50 -15.03
C LYS A 128 -10.75 1.87 -16.49
N GLU A 129 -11.43 1.16 -17.38
CA GLU A 129 -11.49 1.50 -18.79
C GLU A 129 -12.00 2.94 -18.98
N GLY A 130 -11.36 3.69 -19.90
CA GLY A 130 -11.64 5.11 -20.11
C GLY A 130 -10.92 6.07 -19.16
N TYR A 131 -10.18 5.56 -18.16
CA TYR A 131 -9.39 6.35 -17.22
C TYR A 131 -7.90 6.02 -17.32
N LYS A 132 -7.07 7.00 -16.98
CA LYS A 132 -5.64 6.73 -16.78
C LYS A 132 -5.45 5.91 -15.51
N THR A 133 -4.73 4.79 -15.61
CA THR A 133 -4.36 3.97 -14.44
C THR A 133 -3.67 4.84 -13.39
N LEU A 134 -4.14 4.74 -12.15
CA LEU A 134 -3.55 5.42 -11.00
C LEU A 134 -2.77 4.41 -10.18
N ILE A 135 -1.48 4.69 -9.94
CA ILE A 135 -0.67 4.01 -8.95
C ILE A 135 -0.44 5.01 -7.83
N SER A 136 -0.74 4.63 -6.60
CA SER A 136 -0.64 5.50 -5.44
C SER A 136 -0.30 4.73 -4.18
N GLU A 137 0.02 5.46 -3.12
CA GLU A 137 0.32 4.90 -1.79
C GLU A 137 -0.47 5.68 -0.74
N VAL A 138 -0.95 4.98 0.28
CA VAL A 138 -1.56 5.55 1.48
C VAL A 138 -0.62 5.29 2.64
N TYR A 139 -0.20 6.33 3.32
CA TYR A 139 0.79 6.25 4.40
C TYR A 139 0.13 6.31 5.77
N ALA A 140 0.72 5.59 6.74
CA ALA A 140 0.36 5.72 8.15
C ALA A 140 0.86 7.07 8.68
N ASP A 141 -0.04 7.85 9.26
CA ASP A 141 0.27 9.19 9.78
C ASP A 141 1.03 9.17 11.12
N ASP A 142 1.08 8.00 11.76
CA ASP A 142 1.82 7.76 13.00
C ASP A 142 3.21 7.15 12.80
N ASP A 143 3.67 6.99 11.54
CA ASP A 143 5.00 6.46 11.29
C ASP A 143 6.08 7.53 11.48
N PRO A 144 7.14 7.27 12.28
CA PRO A 144 8.18 8.26 12.58
C PRO A 144 9.00 8.69 11.35
N ASN A 145 8.99 7.93 10.26
CA ASN A 145 9.72 8.25 9.04
C ASN A 145 8.85 8.98 8.00
N LEU A 146 7.65 9.42 8.38
CA LEU A 146 6.70 9.99 7.42
C LEU A 146 7.28 11.20 6.67
N GLU A 147 7.93 12.12 7.38
CA GLU A 147 8.50 13.35 6.79
C GLU A 147 9.86 13.13 6.10
N THR A 148 10.47 11.96 6.31
CA THR A 148 11.83 11.67 5.87
C THR A 148 11.93 10.45 4.95
N ASP A 149 10.81 10.03 4.35
CA ASP A 149 10.75 8.88 3.43
C ASP A 149 11.94 8.88 2.47
N VAL A 150 12.70 7.79 2.50
CA VAL A 150 13.87 7.62 1.63
C VAL A 150 13.53 7.70 0.14
N ALA A 151 12.31 7.33 -0.25
CA ALA A 151 11.82 7.36 -1.62
C ALA A 151 11.17 8.69 -2.03
N PHE A 152 11.04 9.66 -1.10
CA PHE A 152 10.32 10.92 -1.34
C PHE A 152 8.89 10.74 -1.86
N GLY A 153 8.24 9.62 -1.47
CA GLY A 153 6.91 9.27 -1.98
C GLY A 153 5.78 10.07 -1.37
N ILE A 154 6.04 10.81 -0.28
CA ILE A 154 5.00 11.51 0.46
C ILE A 154 4.69 12.84 -0.18
N THR A 155 3.41 13.02 -0.49
CA THR A 155 2.83 14.31 -0.87
C THR A 155 1.78 14.71 0.17
N GLN A 156 1.53 16.00 0.37
CA GLN A 156 0.54 16.51 1.34
C GLN A 156 -0.86 15.88 1.25
N VAL A 157 -1.17 15.22 0.13
CA VAL A 157 -2.47 14.57 -0.12
C VAL A 157 -2.47 13.08 0.24
N ALA A 158 -1.30 12.47 0.45
CA ALA A 158 -1.16 11.02 0.64
C ALA A 158 -1.21 10.58 2.13
N SER A 159 -1.01 11.49 3.06
CA SER A 159 -1.11 11.19 4.49
C SER A 159 -2.57 11.26 4.96
N ARG A 160 -3.14 10.11 5.29
CA ARG A 160 -4.44 10.01 5.95
C ARG A 160 -4.31 9.12 7.19
N PRO A 161 -5.01 9.47 8.30
CA PRO A 161 -4.91 8.71 9.53
C PRO A 161 -5.37 7.27 9.32
N PHE A 162 -4.52 6.32 9.69
CA PHE A 162 -4.93 4.95 9.96
C PHE A 162 -5.58 4.95 11.34
N ARG A 163 -6.90 5.04 11.40
CA ARG A 163 -7.62 4.90 12.66
C ARG A 163 -7.95 3.43 12.87
N ALA A 164 -7.61 2.90 14.05
CA ALA A 164 -8.15 1.63 14.50
C ALA A 164 -9.69 1.76 14.60
N ALA A 165 -10.39 0.70 14.23
CA ALA A 165 -11.84 0.60 14.37
C ALA A 165 -12.24 0.47 15.82
#